data_910f27b9af7d837c8f78e8432c505432
#
_entry.id   910f27b9af7d837c8f78e8432c505432
#
_cell.length_a   1.000
_cell.length_b   1.000
_cell.length_c   1.000
_cell.angle_alpha   90.00
_cell.angle_beta   90.00
_cell.angle_gamma   90.00
#
_symmetry.space_group_name_H-M   'P 1'
#
loop_
_entity.id
_entity.type
_entity.pdbx_description
1 polymer ?
#
loop_
_entity_poly.entity_id
_entity_poly.type
_entity_poly.pdbx_seq_one_letter_code
_entity_poly.pdbx_strand_id
1 'polypeptide(L)'
;MKLNPIAFLVGCAGLVVGQTITDPAHIEVYVTPYYNSKGPAVDVGLFSSGLAAKSEPEFVATIEKMKKSWDTLNFPETYVAAIRLYDLGFRKESIYWFYSAQYRGRLFASLIDRDKMGSIGDPGFELFQAQNAFQQLVGPYINGYAFGDIDQLVPIIETVQREGKVVPDLTKIYPRIAFKPKSEWDAGNEGLNEGLTKLLVTLKNEKASIKQQRIERGMEAKFSKLTSKDLPKGLGP
;
A
#
# COMPACT_ATOMS: atom_id res chain seq x y z
N MET A 1 -6.56 7.87 -25.45
CA MET A 1 -5.20 8.11 -24.92
C MET A 1 -4.80 6.84 -24.18
N LYS A 2 -3.89 6.01 -24.75
CA LYS A 2 -3.45 4.75 -24.10
C LYS A 2 -2.54 5.12 -22.94
N LEU A 3 -3.04 4.98 -21.71
CA LEU A 3 -2.25 5.11 -20.49
C LEU A 3 -1.11 4.09 -20.52
N ASN A 4 0.11 4.58 -20.36
CA ASN A 4 1.31 3.76 -20.34
C ASN A 4 1.25 2.86 -19.08
N PRO A 5 1.15 1.51 -19.21
CA PRO A 5 0.89 0.62 -18.07
C PRO A 5 2.02 0.60 -17.05
N ILE A 6 3.23 1.01 -17.41
CA ILE A 6 4.37 1.15 -16.50
C ILE A 6 4.15 2.32 -15.51
N ALA A 7 3.49 3.39 -15.93
CA ALA A 7 3.12 4.51 -15.05
C ALA A 7 2.10 4.10 -13.98
N PHE A 8 1.40 2.99 -14.17
CA PHE A 8 0.31 2.57 -13.29
C PHE A 8 0.78 1.96 -11.96
N LEU A 9 1.94 1.30 -11.93
CA LEU A 9 2.52 0.71 -10.70
C LEU A 9 3.89 1.29 -10.35
N VAL A 10 4.62 1.79 -11.33
CA VAL A 10 5.94 2.42 -11.20
C VAL A 10 5.81 3.95 -11.10
N GLY A 11 4.64 4.48 -10.88
CA GLY A 11 4.42 5.93 -10.64
C GLY A 11 5.28 6.54 -9.52
N CYS A 12 6.02 5.70 -8.80
CA CYS A 12 7.03 6.12 -7.82
C CYS A 12 8.47 6.07 -8.35
N ALA A 13 8.72 5.57 -9.57
CA ALA A 13 10.05 5.65 -10.21
C ALA A 13 10.21 6.90 -11.11
N GLY A 14 9.09 7.56 -11.45
CA GLY A 14 9.06 8.78 -12.22
C GLY A 14 8.74 9.97 -11.33
N LEU A 15 9.75 10.79 -11.02
CA LEU A 15 9.66 12.19 -10.58
C LEU A 15 8.45 12.52 -9.65
N VAL A 16 8.44 12.06 -8.41
CA VAL A 16 7.91 12.90 -7.35
C VAL A 16 8.99 13.96 -7.08
N VAL A 17 8.91 15.03 -7.84
CA VAL A 17 9.65 16.26 -7.55
C VAL A 17 9.14 16.72 -6.16
N GLY A 18 9.93 16.54 -5.12
CA GLY A 18 9.71 17.27 -3.88
C GLY A 18 9.88 16.55 -2.56
N GLN A 19 9.70 15.24 -2.44
CA GLN A 19 9.89 14.62 -1.12
C GLN A 19 11.34 14.11 -0.97
N THR A 20 12.17 14.89 -0.26
CA THR A 20 13.50 14.43 0.15
C THR A 20 13.33 13.47 1.31
N ILE A 21 13.59 12.17 1.10
CA ILE A 21 13.66 11.20 2.18
C ILE A 21 14.90 11.51 3.01
N THR A 22 14.71 12.06 4.20
CA THR A 22 15.79 12.40 5.16
C THR A 22 16.18 11.21 6.01
N ASP A 23 15.19 10.47 6.52
CA ASP A 23 15.38 9.21 7.24
C ASP A 23 14.68 8.06 6.49
N PRO A 24 15.43 7.17 5.83
CA PRO A 24 14.82 6.05 5.12
C PRO A 24 14.26 4.96 6.05
N ALA A 25 14.55 5.01 7.35
CA ALA A 25 14.06 4.04 8.33
C ALA A 25 12.69 4.38 8.90
N HIS A 26 12.24 5.63 8.76
CA HIS A 26 10.97 6.14 9.28
C HIS A 26 10.16 6.84 8.19
N ILE A 27 8.89 6.47 8.06
CA ILE A 27 7.97 7.09 7.10
C ILE A 27 7.37 8.36 7.70
N GLU A 28 7.90 9.52 7.28
CA GLU A 28 7.45 10.81 7.76
C GLU A 28 6.33 11.35 6.87
N VAL A 29 5.07 11.03 7.23
CA VAL A 29 3.89 11.40 6.43
C VAL A 29 2.73 11.85 7.30
N TYR A 30 1.85 12.67 6.68
CA TYR A 30 0.57 13.10 7.23
C TYR A 30 -0.51 12.91 6.17
N VAL A 31 -1.52 12.09 6.48
CA VAL A 31 -2.70 11.86 5.63
C VAL A 31 -3.95 12.08 6.47
N THR A 32 -4.50 13.27 6.40
CA THR A 32 -5.67 13.68 7.18
C THR A 32 -6.94 12.92 6.76
N PRO A 33 -7.76 12.48 7.69
CA PRO A 33 -7.57 12.44 9.14
C PRO A 33 -6.83 11.18 9.61
N TYR A 34 -6.49 10.28 8.72
CA TYR A 34 -6.17 8.87 8.96
C TYR A 34 -4.87 8.64 9.70
N TYR A 35 -3.83 9.45 9.42
CA TYR A 35 -2.51 9.20 9.97
C TYR A 35 -1.62 10.44 10.07
N ASN A 36 -0.89 10.55 11.19
CA ASN A 36 0.19 11.53 11.40
C ASN A 36 1.37 10.85 12.11
N SER A 37 2.54 10.84 11.47
CA SER A 37 3.75 10.17 11.97
C SER A 37 4.45 10.86 13.13
N LYS A 38 4.19 12.13 13.41
CA LYS A 38 4.88 12.93 14.46
C LYS A 38 4.63 12.48 15.91
N GLY A 39 3.98 11.43 16.11
CA GLY A 39 3.58 10.78 17.35
C GLY A 39 2.29 10.09 16.94
N PRO A 40 2.33 8.80 16.64
CA PRO A 40 1.36 8.20 15.74
C PRO A 40 -0.07 8.51 16.17
N ALA A 41 -0.64 9.52 15.53
CA ALA A 41 -2.06 9.80 15.57
C ALA A 41 -2.69 8.98 14.45
N VAL A 42 -3.54 8.03 14.82
CA VAL A 42 -4.16 7.06 13.92
C VAL A 42 -5.66 7.15 14.06
N ASP A 43 -6.36 7.34 12.94
CA ASP A 43 -7.83 7.36 12.88
C ASP A 43 -8.32 6.48 11.72
N VAL A 44 -8.33 5.16 11.96
CA VAL A 44 -8.74 4.14 10.97
C VAL A 44 -9.75 3.13 11.56
N GLY A 45 -10.56 3.56 12.54
CA GLY A 45 -11.61 2.73 13.13
C GLY A 45 -11.12 1.83 14.26
N LEU A 46 -11.56 0.56 14.26
CA LEU A 46 -11.36 -0.37 15.38
C LEU A 46 -9.90 -0.64 15.73
N PHE A 47 -8.99 -0.51 14.79
CA PHE A 47 -7.57 -0.82 14.97
C PHE A 47 -6.71 0.40 15.33
N SER A 48 -7.31 1.59 15.44
CA SER A 48 -6.58 2.84 15.66
C SER A 48 -5.66 2.80 16.88
N SER A 49 -6.17 2.43 18.04
CA SER A 49 -5.39 2.39 19.29
C SER A 49 -4.24 1.39 19.23
N GLY A 50 -4.50 0.20 18.70
CA GLY A 50 -3.48 -0.83 18.57
C GLY A 50 -2.41 -0.51 17.53
N LEU A 51 -2.79 0.14 16.42
CA LEU A 51 -1.83 0.62 15.41
C LEU A 51 -1.00 1.81 15.92
N ALA A 52 -1.54 2.62 16.83
CA ALA A 52 -0.83 3.69 17.53
C ALA A 52 0.02 3.19 18.72
N ALA A 53 -0.10 1.93 19.12
CA ALA A 53 0.57 1.38 20.28
C ALA A 53 2.09 1.61 20.24
N LYS A 54 2.65 1.97 21.40
CA LYS A 54 4.11 2.11 21.59
C LYS A 54 4.77 0.77 21.92
N SER A 55 4.01 -0.16 22.48
CA SER A 55 4.45 -1.51 22.83
C SER A 55 4.43 -2.42 21.60
N GLU A 56 5.57 -3.00 21.26
CA GLU A 56 5.68 -3.95 20.13
C GLU A 56 4.74 -5.17 20.31
N PRO A 57 4.61 -5.81 21.50
CA PRO A 57 3.67 -6.90 21.67
C PRO A 57 2.20 -6.51 21.42
N GLU A 58 1.78 -5.33 21.86
CA GLU A 58 0.42 -4.83 21.63
C GLU A 58 0.17 -4.56 20.16
N PHE A 59 1.14 -3.96 19.48
CA PHE A 59 1.09 -3.75 18.04
C PHE A 59 1.00 -5.08 17.28
N VAL A 60 1.85 -6.06 17.58
CA VAL A 60 1.83 -7.38 16.96
C VAL A 60 0.49 -8.07 17.17
N ALA A 61 -0.07 -8.04 18.38
CA ALA A 61 -1.40 -8.58 18.66
C ALA A 61 -2.50 -7.89 17.82
N THR A 62 -2.31 -6.60 17.50
CA THR A 62 -3.22 -5.87 16.61
C THR A 62 -3.10 -6.34 15.17
N ILE A 63 -1.88 -6.54 14.66
CA ILE A 63 -1.66 -7.11 13.33
C ILE A 63 -2.28 -8.52 13.22
N GLU A 64 -2.19 -9.34 14.27
CA GLU A 64 -2.88 -10.65 14.32
C GLU A 64 -4.39 -10.52 14.16
N LYS A 65 -5.01 -9.59 14.89
CA LYS A 65 -6.45 -9.33 14.80
C LYS A 65 -6.84 -8.83 13.40
N MET A 66 -6.05 -7.93 12.83
CA MET A 66 -6.26 -7.43 11.48
C MET A 66 -6.18 -8.56 10.44
N LYS A 67 -5.21 -9.47 10.54
CA LYS A 67 -5.13 -10.65 9.66
C LYS A 67 -6.36 -11.55 9.74
N LYS A 68 -6.90 -11.77 10.94
CA LYS A 68 -8.16 -12.52 11.12
C LYS A 68 -9.37 -11.81 10.48
N SER A 69 -9.32 -10.51 10.32
CA SER A 69 -10.36 -9.67 9.73
C SER A 69 -10.03 -9.23 8.29
N TRP A 70 -9.10 -9.93 7.62
CA TRP A 70 -8.49 -9.51 6.35
C TRP A 70 -9.50 -9.09 5.29
N ASP A 71 -10.58 -9.84 5.11
CA ASP A 71 -11.59 -9.60 4.08
C ASP A 71 -12.45 -8.35 4.33
N THR A 72 -12.43 -7.83 5.55
CA THR A 72 -13.23 -6.67 5.96
C THR A 72 -12.40 -5.39 6.12
N LEU A 73 -11.07 -5.48 6.04
CA LEU A 73 -10.21 -4.32 6.15
C LEU A 73 -10.41 -3.36 4.98
N ASN A 74 -10.50 -2.06 5.30
CA ASN A 74 -10.42 -1.01 4.31
C ASN A 74 -8.97 -0.68 3.94
N PHE A 75 -8.77 0.08 2.86
CA PHE A 75 -7.41 0.41 2.43
C PHE A 75 -6.67 1.40 3.38
N PRO A 76 -7.31 2.38 4.04
CA PRO A 76 -6.64 3.20 5.05
C PRO A 76 -6.07 2.37 6.21
N GLU A 77 -6.84 1.41 6.75
CA GLU A 77 -6.37 0.48 7.78
C GLU A 77 -5.12 -0.27 7.33
N THR A 78 -5.16 -0.76 6.09
CA THR A 78 -4.07 -1.56 5.52
C THR A 78 -2.83 -0.71 5.25
N TYR A 79 -2.98 0.54 4.77
CA TYR A 79 -1.85 1.47 4.60
C TYR A 79 -1.21 1.84 5.94
N VAL A 80 -2.01 2.16 6.95
CA VAL A 80 -1.48 2.53 8.28
C VAL A 80 -0.75 1.34 8.92
N ALA A 81 -1.28 0.12 8.77
CA ALA A 81 -0.56 -1.08 9.19
C ALA A 81 0.79 -1.21 8.47
N ALA A 82 0.85 -0.99 7.15
CA ALA A 82 2.09 -1.02 6.40
C ALA A 82 3.11 0.00 6.89
N ILE A 83 2.69 1.26 7.14
CA ILE A 83 3.55 2.32 7.68
C ILE A 83 4.11 1.92 9.04
N ARG A 84 3.25 1.47 9.95
CA ARG A 84 3.64 1.11 11.30
C ARG A 84 4.57 -0.11 11.35
N LEU A 85 4.31 -1.13 10.51
CA LEU A 85 5.21 -2.27 10.32
C LEU A 85 6.60 -1.82 9.85
N TYR A 86 6.65 -0.90 8.89
CA TYR A 86 7.91 -0.37 8.38
C TYR A 86 8.70 0.34 9.47
N ASP A 87 8.07 1.27 10.20
CA ASP A 87 8.68 2.09 11.24
C ASP A 87 9.17 1.26 12.44
N LEU A 88 8.44 0.19 12.79
CA LEU A 88 8.84 -0.74 13.84
C LEU A 88 9.88 -1.77 13.39
N GLY A 89 10.31 -1.72 12.13
CA GLY A 89 11.36 -2.55 11.58
C GLY A 89 10.92 -3.88 10.97
N PHE A 90 9.61 -4.16 10.87
CA PHE A 90 9.05 -5.33 10.17
C PHE A 90 8.90 -5.06 8.67
N ARG A 91 9.99 -4.67 8.01
CA ARG A 91 9.97 -4.09 6.66
C ARG A 91 9.55 -5.07 5.57
N LYS A 92 9.91 -6.34 5.69
CA LYS A 92 9.45 -7.38 4.75
C LYS A 92 7.94 -7.51 4.77
N GLU A 93 7.36 -7.56 5.98
CA GLU A 93 5.92 -7.66 6.15
C GLU A 93 5.23 -6.39 5.66
N SER A 94 5.82 -5.21 5.91
CA SER A 94 5.26 -3.94 5.45
C SER A 94 5.11 -3.87 3.93
N ILE A 95 5.98 -4.54 3.15
CA ILE A 95 5.87 -4.63 1.68
C ILE A 95 4.54 -5.29 1.29
N TYR A 96 4.23 -6.45 1.88
CA TYR A 96 2.99 -7.16 1.60
C TYR A 96 1.75 -6.31 1.94
N TRP A 97 1.72 -5.71 3.14
CA TRP A 97 0.62 -4.83 3.56
C TRP A 97 0.47 -3.61 2.65
N PHE A 98 1.58 -3.01 2.23
CA PHE A 98 1.58 -1.86 1.34
C PHE A 98 1.03 -2.19 -0.05
N TYR A 99 1.48 -3.27 -0.68
CA TYR A 99 0.98 -3.65 -1.99
C TYR A 99 -0.47 -4.13 -1.93
N SER A 100 -0.87 -4.78 -0.85
CA SER A 100 -2.28 -5.11 -0.59
C SER A 100 -3.13 -3.85 -0.41
N ALA A 101 -2.63 -2.84 0.33
CA ALA A 101 -3.29 -1.55 0.48
C ALA A 101 -3.43 -0.80 -0.85
N GLN A 102 -2.37 -0.80 -1.66
CA GLN A 102 -2.41 -0.23 -3.02
C GLN A 102 -3.45 -0.92 -3.89
N TYR A 103 -3.48 -2.25 -3.87
CA TYR A 103 -4.46 -3.01 -4.64
C TYR A 103 -5.90 -2.65 -4.23
N ARG A 104 -6.20 -2.72 -2.92
CA ARG A 104 -7.51 -2.39 -2.35
C ARG A 104 -7.91 -0.93 -2.64
N GLY A 105 -6.99 0.01 -2.47
CA GLY A 105 -7.25 1.43 -2.72
C GLY A 105 -7.49 1.73 -4.20
N ARG A 106 -6.76 1.05 -5.11
CA ARG A 106 -6.99 1.18 -6.56
C ARG A 106 -8.29 0.52 -6.99
N LEU A 107 -8.64 -0.62 -6.41
CA LEU A 107 -9.93 -1.27 -6.64
C LEU A 107 -11.07 -0.35 -6.22
N PHE A 108 -10.99 0.22 -5.01
CA PHE A 108 -11.91 1.26 -4.55
C PHE A 108 -12.02 2.42 -5.55
N ALA A 109 -10.88 3.00 -5.95
CA ALA A 109 -10.83 4.15 -6.85
C ALA A 109 -11.34 3.84 -8.27
N SER A 110 -11.26 2.60 -8.73
CA SER A 110 -11.77 2.17 -10.04
C SER A 110 -13.27 1.92 -10.04
N LEU A 111 -13.82 1.51 -8.90
CA LEU A 111 -15.20 1.06 -8.75
C LEU A 111 -16.11 2.08 -8.07
N ILE A 112 -15.58 3.13 -7.44
CA ILE A 112 -16.41 4.21 -6.89
C ILE A 112 -17.23 4.87 -8.01
N ASP A 113 -18.53 5.11 -7.74
CA ASP A 113 -19.40 5.89 -8.62
C ASP A 113 -19.03 7.37 -8.48
N ARG A 114 -18.30 7.87 -9.48
CA ARG A 114 -17.77 9.24 -9.44
C ARG A 114 -18.85 10.31 -9.50
N ASP A 115 -19.97 10.02 -10.11
CA ASP A 115 -21.10 10.95 -10.19
C ASP A 115 -21.79 11.13 -8.84
N LYS A 116 -21.62 10.14 -7.93
CA LYS A 116 -22.15 10.13 -6.57
C LYS A 116 -21.08 10.25 -5.49
N MET A 117 -19.83 10.48 -5.88
CA MET A 117 -18.70 10.57 -4.94
C MET A 117 -18.79 11.79 -4.01
N GLY A 118 -19.49 12.83 -4.46
CA GLY A 118 -19.64 14.08 -3.74
C GLY A 118 -18.45 15.05 -3.93
N SER A 119 -18.24 15.93 -2.96
CA SER A 119 -17.21 16.97 -2.96
C SER A 119 -16.41 16.98 -1.65
N ILE A 120 -15.62 18.00 -1.42
CA ILE A 120 -14.83 18.19 -0.17
C ILE A 120 -15.75 18.03 1.06
N GLY A 121 -15.35 17.15 1.97
CA GLY A 121 -16.09 16.76 3.17
C GLY A 121 -16.99 15.55 3.01
N ASP A 122 -17.27 15.10 1.78
CA ASP A 122 -18.03 13.86 1.55
C ASP A 122 -17.12 12.63 1.66
N PRO A 123 -17.60 11.54 2.31
CA PRO A 123 -16.76 10.36 2.57
C PRO A 123 -16.14 9.74 1.32
N GLY A 124 -16.85 9.73 0.18
CA GLY A 124 -16.35 9.19 -1.08
C GLY A 124 -15.18 9.99 -1.63
N PHE A 125 -15.32 11.31 -1.63
CA PHE A 125 -14.27 12.22 -2.07
C PHE A 125 -13.04 12.15 -1.17
N GLU A 126 -13.23 12.19 0.15
CA GLU A 126 -12.12 12.14 1.12
C GLU A 126 -11.34 10.84 1.04
N LEU A 127 -12.01 9.69 0.92
CA LEU A 127 -11.34 8.41 0.71
C LEU A 127 -10.59 8.36 -0.62
N PHE A 128 -11.17 8.90 -1.69
CA PHE A 128 -10.49 8.94 -2.99
C PHE A 128 -9.21 9.80 -2.93
N GLN A 129 -9.23 10.93 -2.25
CA GLN A 129 -8.04 11.77 -2.04
C GLN A 129 -7.02 11.07 -1.13
N ALA A 130 -7.48 10.41 -0.06
CA ALA A 130 -6.61 9.67 0.85
C ALA A 130 -5.86 8.53 0.14
N GLN A 131 -6.50 7.80 -0.79
CA GLN A 131 -5.85 6.78 -1.60
C GLN A 131 -4.65 7.35 -2.37
N ASN A 132 -4.83 8.50 -3.03
CA ASN A 132 -3.78 9.16 -3.77
C ASN A 132 -2.64 9.66 -2.85
N ALA A 133 -3.02 10.25 -1.71
CA ALA A 133 -2.06 10.75 -0.72
C ALA A 133 -1.20 9.61 -0.14
N PHE A 134 -1.82 8.52 0.33
CA PHE A 134 -1.08 7.35 0.82
C PHE A 134 -0.12 6.80 -0.22
N GLN A 135 -0.59 6.62 -1.47
CA GLN A 135 0.26 6.10 -2.53
C GLN A 135 1.48 6.98 -2.79
N GLN A 136 1.28 8.29 -2.87
CA GLN A 136 2.35 9.24 -3.19
C GLN A 136 3.33 9.43 -2.03
N LEU A 137 2.84 9.49 -0.80
CA LEU A 137 3.66 9.81 0.37
C LEU A 137 4.39 8.58 0.93
N VAL A 138 3.75 7.41 0.94
CA VAL A 138 4.32 6.18 1.51
C VAL A 138 5.16 5.41 0.49
N GLY A 139 4.77 5.45 -0.78
CA GLY A 139 5.41 4.72 -1.87
C GLY A 139 6.92 4.91 -1.96
N PRO A 140 7.47 6.12 -1.90
CA PRO A 140 8.92 6.36 -1.96
C PRO A 140 9.73 5.59 -0.91
N TYR A 141 9.20 5.42 0.30
CA TYR A 141 9.86 4.69 1.39
C TYR A 141 9.80 3.18 1.18
N ILE A 142 8.60 2.63 1.08
CA ILE A 142 8.43 1.17 1.01
C ILE A 142 8.97 0.62 -0.30
N ASN A 143 8.73 1.26 -1.44
CA ASN A 143 9.32 0.87 -2.72
C ASN A 143 10.84 1.07 -2.71
N GLY A 144 11.34 2.15 -2.08
CA GLY A 144 12.76 2.39 -1.91
C GLY A 144 13.46 1.20 -1.25
N TYR A 145 12.84 0.60 -0.23
CA TYR A 145 13.33 -0.61 0.42
C TYR A 145 13.08 -1.87 -0.44
N ALA A 146 11.85 -2.07 -0.89
CA ALA A 146 11.40 -3.30 -1.55
C ALA A 146 12.18 -3.62 -2.85
N PHE A 147 12.45 -2.61 -3.66
CA PHE A 147 13.21 -2.77 -4.91
C PHE A 147 14.70 -3.05 -4.68
N GLY A 148 15.18 -3.03 -3.44
CA GLY A 148 16.53 -3.48 -3.07
C GLY A 148 16.70 -5.00 -3.16
N ASP A 149 15.60 -5.75 -3.03
CA ASP A 149 15.59 -7.21 -3.14
C ASP A 149 14.41 -7.68 -4.00
N ILE A 150 14.64 -7.77 -5.31
CA ILE A 150 13.63 -8.18 -6.29
C ILE A 150 13.21 -9.65 -6.07
N ASP A 151 14.12 -10.51 -5.61
CA ASP A 151 13.82 -11.93 -5.38
C ASP A 151 12.86 -12.11 -4.21
N GLN A 152 12.92 -11.22 -3.22
CA GLN A 152 11.94 -11.15 -2.14
C GLN A 152 10.63 -10.48 -2.59
N LEU A 153 10.70 -9.45 -3.43
CA LEU A 153 9.53 -8.68 -3.85
C LEU A 153 8.59 -9.49 -4.75
N VAL A 154 9.15 -10.26 -5.69
CA VAL A 154 8.34 -11.02 -6.67
C VAL A 154 7.31 -11.94 -6.01
N PRO A 155 7.66 -12.85 -5.07
CA PRO A 155 6.67 -13.71 -4.42
C PRO A 155 5.62 -12.93 -3.61
N ILE A 156 5.96 -11.78 -3.08
CA ILE A 156 4.98 -10.90 -2.38
C ILE A 156 3.94 -10.39 -3.38
N ILE A 157 4.38 -9.87 -4.54
CA ILE A 157 3.46 -9.38 -5.58
C ILE A 157 2.60 -10.53 -6.14
N GLU A 158 3.17 -11.72 -6.32
CA GLU A 158 2.42 -12.92 -6.74
C GLU A 158 1.32 -13.28 -5.72
N THR A 159 1.62 -13.15 -4.42
CA THR A 159 0.64 -13.38 -3.36
C THR A 159 -0.49 -12.33 -3.41
N VAL A 160 -0.17 -11.05 -3.50
CA VAL A 160 -1.16 -9.97 -3.63
C VAL A 160 -2.04 -10.17 -4.88
N GLN A 161 -1.43 -10.58 -6.01
CA GLN A 161 -2.17 -10.86 -7.24
C GLN A 161 -3.13 -12.05 -7.08
N ARG A 162 -2.69 -13.13 -6.43
CA ARG A 162 -3.51 -14.31 -6.16
C ARG A 162 -4.72 -13.98 -5.28
N GLU A 163 -4.50 -13.21 -4.21
CA GLU A 163 -5.55 -12.78 -3.29
C GLU A 163 -6.50 -11.79 -3.95
N GLY A 164 -5.99 -10.91 -4.81
CA GLY A 164 -6.76 -9.92 -5.56
C GLY A 164 -7.67 -10.51 -6.63
N LYS A 165 -7.63 -11.82 -6.93
CA LYS A 165 -8.57 -12.44 -7.89
C LYS A 165 -10.01 -12.43 -7.41
N VAL A 166 -10.24 -12.38 -6.12
CA VAL A 166 -11.58 -12.32 -5.52
C VAL A 166 -11.91 -10.89 -5.15
N VAL A 167 -12.93 -10.34 -5.79
CA VAL A 167 -13.41 -8.98 -5.47
C VAL A 167 -14.21 -9.03 -4.16
N PRO A 168 -13.78 -8.32 -3.10
CA PRO A 168 -14.55 -8.26 -1.87
C PRO A 168 -15.84 -7.45 -2.04
N ASP A 169 -16.81 -7.66 -1.18
CA ASP A 169 -18.03 -6.83 -1.19
C ASP A 169 -17.73 -5.43 -0.63
N LEU A 170 -17.35 -4.52 -1.52
CA LEU A 170 -16.99 -3.15 -1.17
C LEU A 170 -18.12 -2.39 -0.46
N THR A 171 -19.40 -2.76 -0.70
CA THR A 171 -20.52 -2.10 -0.03
C THR A 171 -20.58 -2.42 1.48
N LYS A 172 -20.01 -3.55 1.88
CA LYS A 172 -19.87 -3.91 3.31
C LYS A 172 -18.66 -3.23 3.96
N ILE A 173 -17.55 -3.11 3.21
CA ILE A 173 -16.34 -2.44 3.69
C ILE A 173 -16.54 -0.92 3.79
N TYR A 174 -17.29 -0.36 2.85
CA TYR A 174 -17.52 1.09 2.74
C TYR A 174 -19.05 1.40 2.67
N PRO A 175 -19.80 1.22 3.76
CA PRO A 175 -21.27 1.25 3.72
C PRO A 175 -21.89 2.62 3.36
N ARG A 176 -21.10 3.70 3.38
CA ARG A 176 -21.54 5.06 3.04
C ARG A 176 -21.11 5.52 1.64
N ILE A 177 -20.52 4.61 0.85
CA ILE A 177 -19.97 4.95 -0.46
C ILE A 177 -20.83 4.31 -1.55
N ALA A 178 -21.12 5.08 -2.58
CA ALA A 178 -21.74 4.59 -3.79
C ALA A 178 -20.70 4.00 -4.74
N PHE A 179 -20.95 2.79 -5.21
CA PHE A 179 -20.11 2.11 -6.19
C PHE A 179 -20.86 1.91 -7.51
N LYS A 180 -20.13 1.71 -8.59
CA LYS A 180 -20.62 1.26 -9.87
C LYS A 180 -21.45 -0.04 -9.72
N PRO A 181 -22.31 -0.38 -10.69
CA PRO A 181 -23.02 -1.66 -10.68
C PRO A 181 -22.09 -2.85 -10.50
N LYS A 182 -22.50 -3.84 -9.71
CA LYS A 182 -21.67 -5.04 -9.45
C LYS A 182 -21.24 -5.78 -10.72
N SER A 183 -22.00 -5.68 -11.81
CA SER A 183 -21.65 -6.23 -13.11
C SER A 183 -20.36 -5.64 -13.73
N GLU A 184 -19.90 -4.49 -13.26
CA GLU A 184 -18.66 -3.84 -13.72
C GLU A 184 -17.44 -4.16 -12.85
N TRP A 185 -17.64 -4.82 -11.69
CA TRP A 185 -16.57 -5.01 -10.71
C TRP A 185 -15.49 -5.97 -11.20
N ASP A 186 -15.87 -7.05 -11.84
CA ASP A 186 -14.92 -8.04 -12.36
C ASP A 186 -14.00 -7.43 -13.43
N ALA A 187 -14.56 -6.65 -14.35
CA ALA A 187 -13.77 -5.97 -15.38
C ALA A 187 -12.79 -4.94 -14.79
N GLY A 188 -13.21 -4.19 -13.76
CA GLY A 188 -12.36 -3.26 -13.04
C GLY A 188 -11.21 -3.98 -12.31
N ASN A 189 -11.50 -5.13 -11.72
CA ASN A 189 -10.52 -5.96 -11.03
C ASN A 189 -9.54 -6.64 -11.99
N GLU A 190 -10.00 -7.11 -13.15
CA GLU A 190 -9.17 -7.73 -14.18
C GLU A 190 -8.08 -6.76 -14.66
N GLY A 191 -8.43 -5.49 -14.91
CA GLY A 191 -7.45 -4.47 -15.29
C GLY A 191 -6.34 -4.26 -14.24
N LEU A 192 -6.66 -4.39 -12.94
CA LEU A 192 -5.66 -4.33 -11.87
C LEU A 192 -4.75 -5.56 -11.87
N ASN A 193 -5.33 -6.75 -12.04
CA ASN A 193 -4.56 -8.00 -12.14
C ASN A 193 -3.61 -8.02 -13.33
N GLU A 194 -4.05 -7.51 -14.49
CA GLU A 194 -3.16 -7.32 -15.65
C GLU A 194 -2.01 -6.36 -15.33
N GLY A 195 -2.28 -5.28 -14.58
CA GLY A 195 -1.26 -4.34 -14.12
C GLY A 195 -0.19 -5.03 -13.26
N LEU A 196 -0.60 -5.90 -12.32
CA LEU A 196 0.34 -6.70 -11.52
C LEU A 196 1.11 -7.71 -12.36
N THR A 197 0.48 -8.35 -13.36
CA THR A 197 1.16 -9.25 -14.30
C THR A 197 2.28 -8.52 -15.05
N LYS A 198 2.01 -7.31 -15.55
CA LYS A 198 3.02 -6.48 -16.23
C LYS A 198 4.16 -6.09 -15.29
N LEU A 199 3.85 -5.75 -14.04
CA LEU A 199 4.86 -5.47 -13.02
C LEU A 199 5.76 -6.69 -12.78
N LEU A 200 5.18 -7.88 -12.58
CA LEU A 200 5.92 -9.12 -12.37
C LEU A 200 6.86 -9.45 -13.53
N VAL A 201 6.38 -9.27 -14.78
CA VAL A 201 7.21 -9.45 -15.98
C VAL A 201 8.40 -8.48 -15.97
N THR A 202 8.16 -7.20 -15.67
CA THR A 202 9.21 -6.20 -15.58
C THR A 202 10.22 -6.53 -14.49
N LEU A 203 9.76 -6.87 -13.27
CA LEU A 203 10.64 -7.22 -12.17
C LEU A 203 11.56 -8.41 -12.50
N LYS A 204 11.02 -9.45 -13.14
CA LYS A 204 11.76 -10.65 -13.50
C LYS A 204 12.77 -10.39 -14.63
N ASN A 205 12.39 -9.60 -15.64
CA ASN A 205 13.20 -9.42 -16.85
C ASN A 205 14.21 -8.27 -16.73
N GLU A 206 13.91 -7.24 -15.92
CA GLU A 206 14.71 -6.01 -15.86
C GLU A 206 15.48 -5.85 -14.54
N LYS A 207 15.68 -6.93 -13.79
CA LYS A 207 16.32 -6.93 -12.47
C LYS A 207 17.66 -6.17 -12.45
N ALA A 208 18.52 -6.41 -13.45
CA ALA A 208 19.83 -5.74 -13.56
C ALA A 208 19.67 -4.23 -13.83
N SER A 209 18.77 -3.86 -14.73
CA SER A 209 18.47 -2.45 -15.06
C SER A 209 17.90 -1.71 -13.85
N ILE A 210 16.97 -2.33 -13.13
CA ILE A 210 16.39 -1.78 -11.89
C ILE A 210 17.50 -1.49 -10.86
N LYS A 211 18.39 -2.46 -10.64
CA LYS A 211 19.53 -2.29 -9.72
C LYS A 211 20.44 -1.14 -10.14
N GLN A 212 20.77 -1.04 -11.42
CA GLN A 212 21.62 0.03 -11.95
C GLN A 212 20.97 1.40 -11.74
N GLN A 213 19.69 1.55 -12.08
CA GLN A 213 18.93 2.79 -11.87
C GLN A 213 18.84 3.19 -10.40
N ARG A 214 18.75 2.23 -9.47
CA ARG A 214 18.76 2.49 -8.02
C ARG A 214 20.08 3.07 -7.56
N ILE A 215 21.20 2.54 -8.08
CA ILE A 215 22.55 3.05 -7.79
C ILE A 215 22.68 4.48 -8.29
N GLU A 216 22.33 4.74 -9.55
CA GLU A 216 22.41 6.05 -10.20
C GLU A 216 21.57 7.12 -9.47
N ARG A 217 20.43 6.73 -8.91
CA ARG A 217 19.54 7.63 -8.15
C ARG A 217 19.87 7.71 -6.65
N GLY A 218 20.96 7.07 -6.20
CA GLY A 218 21.36 7.05 -4.80
C GLY A 218 20.43 6.26 -3.87
N MET A 219 19.46 5.53 -4.41
CA MET A 219 18.50 4.76 -3.61
C MET A 219 19.17 3.56 -2.94
N GLU A 220 20.12 2.92 -3.62
CA GLU A 220 20.88 1.82 -3.05
C GLU A 220 21.63 2.26 -1.79
N ALA A 221 22.34 3.39 -1.85
CA ALA A 221 23.07 3.93 -0.71
C ALA A 221 22.16 4.28 0.49
N LYS A 222 20.93 4.73 0.21
CA LYS A 222 19.94 5.08 1.23
C LYS A 222 19.36 3.86 1.94
N PHE A 223 18.97 2.83 1.21
CA PHE A 223 18.14 1.75 1.73
C PHE A 223 18.90 0.46 2.02
N SER A 224 20.10 0.23 1.46
CA SER A 224 20.86 -1.03 1.59
C SER A 224 21.26 -1.39 3.03
N LYS A 225 21.33 -0.40 3.93
CA LYS A 225 21.67 -0.62 5.34
C LYS A 225 20.46 -0.99 6.22
N LEU A 226 19.26 -0.88 5.69
CA LEU A 226 18.06 -1.20 6.45
C LEU A 226 17.88 -2.72 6.56
N THR A 227 17.71 -3.18 7.77
CA THR A 227 17.39 -4.59 8.08
C THR A 227 15.89 -4.76 8.32
N SER A 228 15.42 -6.00 8.33
CA SER A 228 14.05 -6.32 8.71
C SER A 228 14.03 -7.30 9.86
N LYS A 229 13.17 -7.04 10.85
CA LYS A 229 12.75 -8.02 11.83
C LYS A 229 11.73 -8.97 11.18
N ASP A 230 11.64 -10.17 11.71
CA ASP A 230 10.59 -11.11 11.32
C ASP A 230 9.42 -11.02 12.33
N LEU A 231 8.18 -11.03 11.85
CA LEU A 231 7.02 -11.22 12.71
C LEU A 231 7.01 -12.66 13.27
N PRO A 232 6.34 -12.88 14.42
CA PRO A 232 6.07 -14.23 14.92
C PRO A 232 5.49 -15.13 13.83
N LYS A 233 5.86 -16.42 13.84
CA LYS A 233 5.40 -17.39 12.85
C LYS A 233 3.87 -17.39 12.70
N GLY A 234 3.40 -17.39 11.46
CA GLY A 234 1.97 -17.38 11.13
C GLY A 234 1.37 -15.99 10.93
N LEU A 235 2.16 -14.91 11.08
CA LEU A 235 1.72 -13.53 10.82
C LEU A 235 2.26 -12.96 9.51
N GLY A 236 3.23 -13.60 8.89
CA GLY A 236 3.72 -13.31 7.54
C GLY A 236 2.73 -13.71 6.44
N PRO A 237 2.93 -13.23 5.19
CA PRO A 237 2.12 -13.61 4.03
C PRO A 237 2.21 -15.11 3.74
#